data_cb09885e5d37a843e24cf3de4c3dffbc
#
_entry.id   cb09885e5d37a843e24cf3de4c3dffbc
#
_cell.length_a   1.000
_cell.length_b   1.000
_cell.length_c   1.000
_cell.angle_alpha   90.00
_cell.angle_beta   90.00
_cell.angle_gamma   90.00
#
_symmetry.space_group_name_H-M   'P 1'
#
loop_
_entity.id
_entity.type
_entity.pdbx_description
1 polymer ?
#
loop_
_entity_poly.entity_id
_entity_poly.type
_entity_poly.pdbx_seq_one_letter_code
_entity_poly.pdbx_strand_id
1 'polypeptide(L)'
;MSDLDRTFERPDRRVVVTALGINQILAWGSTLYLLGVLGHPIALDTDWSYEAIIGGVSLGLLMASIISPRIGRAIGTKGGKLILSSSAVVLALGLASLGFSQSMAWYLASWLLIGVGMGSGLTDAAFSTLGNIYGESARSAITSLTLFAGFASTICWPLSAYFVEHLGWRGTCFAYAAIQIGVAFPLLLLALPNRPLVGFSHEHIGTSGRASLAAGELPLFAVLATVVTFSASILSMLGVHLLPILQARGLELSAAVGLGALVGPSQVAARVVEMLGGRYYHPVWTMVASTILVAAGIGMLLSDFPTYTAAISLYGAGNGIGSVARGTLPLALFGPSRYPALIGRLAQPILMSMAVSPFAGAIVFQLGGPNLLLGLLTLIGVINVLLVGLLWTLSGRGLTHFGSN
;
A
#
# COMPACT_ATOMS: atom_id res chain seq x y z
N MET A 1 14.63 46.09 -1.80
CA MET A 1 14.93 44.68 -2.16
C MET A 1 14.95 43.93 -0.85
N SER A 2 13.83 43.33 -0.53
CA SER A 2 13.46 42.91 0.80
C SER A 2 13.96 41.51 1.12
N ASP A 3 14.28 41.25 2.40
CA ASP A 3 14.72 40.02 3.04
C ASP A 3 13.74 38.82 2.88
N LEU A 4 12.90 38.77 1.86
CA LEU A 4 11.88 37.74 1.59
C LEU A 4 12.38 36.61 0.69
N ASP A 5 13.60 36.70 0.16
CA ASP A 5 14.21 35.62 -0.65
C ASP A 5 15.15 34.73 0.19
N ARG A 6 14.81 34.40 1.42
CA ARG A 6 15.38 33.22 2.04
C ARG A 6 14.84 32.04 1.25
N THR A 7 15.62 31.61 0.28
CA THR A 7 15.49 30.37 -0.46
C THR A 7 15.15 29.26 0.52
N PHE A 8 13.88 28.82 0.51
CA PHE A 8 13.46 27.62 1.24
C PHE A 8 14.21 26.44 0.61
N GLU A 9 15.35 26.09 1.17
CA GLU A 9 16.08 24.89 0.77
C GLU A 9 15.12 23.70 0.91
N ARG A 10 14.81 23.07 -0.23
CA ARG A 10 14.09 21.82 -0.22
C ARG A 10 14.93 20.83 0.59
N PRO A 11 14.33 20.11 1.56
CA PRO A 11 15.09 19.14 2.35
C PRO A 11 15.74 18.12 1.43
N ASP A 12 16.92 17.65 1.81
CA ASP A 12 17.63 16.65 1.02
C ASP A 12 16.72 15.45 0.77
N ARG A 13 16.46 15.20 -0.50
CA ARG A 13 15.59 14.13 -0.95
C ARG A 13 16.02 12.76 -0.41
N ARG A 14 17.31 12.52 -0.28
CA ARG A 14 17.85 11.26 0.24
C ARG A 14 17.44 11.08 1.69
N VAL A 15 17.55 12.11 2.50
CA VAL A 15 17.15 12.10 3.92
C VAL A 15 15.66 11.82 4.08
N VAL A 16 14.81 12.55 3.35
CA VAL A 16 13.35 12.38 3.42
C VAL A 16 12.92 10.99 2.95
N VAL A 17 13.43 10.52 1.81
CA VAL A 17 13.07 9.20 1.25
C VAL A 17 13.55 8.07 2.14
N THR A 18 14.77 8.17 2.70
CA THR A 18 15.30 7.15 3.62
C THR A 18 14.50 7.11 4.91
N ALA A 19 14.18 8.26 5.50
CA ALA A 19 13.38 8.34 6.72
C ALA A 19 11.96 7.76 6.51
N LEU A 20 11.29 8.14 5.42
CA LEU A 20 10.01 7.57 5.06
C LEU A 20 10.13 6.07 4.75
N GLY A 21 11.21 5.63 4.10
CA GLY A 21 11.47 4.22 3.78
C GLY A 21 11.60 3.37 5.03
N ILE A 22 12.40 3.81 6.00
CA ILE A 22 12.54 3.13 7.30
C ILE A 22 11.18 3.10 8.02
N ASN A 23 10.48 4.23 8.05
CA ASN A 23 9.13 4.27 8.63
C ASN A 23 8.18 3.28 7.95
N GLN A 24 8.20 3.16 6.61
CA GLN A 24 7.36 2.19 5.91
C GLN A 24 7.70 0.75 6.30
N ILE A 25 8.98 0.39 6.41
CA ILE A 25 9.39 -0.94 6.88
C ILE A 25 8.80 -1.22 8.26
N LEU A 26 8.98 -0.30 9.21
CA LEU A 26 8.51 -0.44 10.58
C LEU A 26 6.97 -0.45 10.69
N ALA A 27 6.30 0.43 9.97
CA ALA A 27 4.84 0.54 10.00
C ALA A 27 4.16 -0.70 9.38
N TRP A 28 4.63 -1.19 8.22
CA TRP A 28 4.12 -2.43 7.61
C TRP A 28 4.43 -3.64 8.45
N GLY A 29 5.65 -3.71 9.01
CA GLY A 29 6.11 -4.81 9.85
C GLY A 29 5.30 -4.95 11.13
N SER A 30 5.02 -3.84 11.81
CA SER A 30 4.26 -3.80 13.06
C SER A 30 2.73 -3.81 12.88
N THR A 31 2.24 -3.91 11.64
CA THR A 31 0.79 -3.95 11.34
C THR A 31 0.43 -5.16 10.48
N LEU A 32 0.42 -5.04 9.14
CA LEU A 32 -0.02 -6.12 8.25
C LEU A 32 0.81 -7.39 8.37
N TYR A 33 2.13 -7.27 8.51
CA TYR A 33 3.02 -8.45 8.62
C TYR A 33 3.07 -9.03 10.02
N LEU A 34 2.60 -8.31 11.03
CA LEU A 34 2.65 -8.71 12.44
C LEU A 34 1.93 -10.03 12.68
N LEU A 35 0.67 -10.15 12.25
CA LEU A 35 -0.14 -11.34 12.50
C LEU A 35 0.30 -12.57 11.69
N GLY A 36 1.09 -12.41 10.65
CA GLY A 36 1.73 -13.53 9.98
C GLY A 36 2.65 -14.34 10.91
N VAL A 37 3.18 -13.70 11.95
CA VAL A 37 4.03 -14.34 12.96
C VAL A 37 3.30 -14.51 14.29
N LEU A 38 2.53 -13.51 14.73
CA LEU A 38 1.89 -13.52 16.06
C LEU A 38 0.56 -14.27 16.08
N GLY A 39 -0.10 -14.49 14.93
CA GLY A 39 -1.46 -15.04 14.90
C GLY A 39 -1.58 -16.39 15.60
N HIS A 40 -0.65 -17.30 15.35
CA HIS A 40 -0.67 -18.62 15.97
C HIS A 40 -0.28 -18.59 17.47
N PRO A 41 0.79 -17.90 17.89
CA PRO A 41 1.09 -17.67 19.31
C PRO A 41 -0.06 -17.03 20.10
N ILE A 42 -0.79 -16.08 19.52
CA ILE A 42 -1.97 -15.49 20.17
C ILE A 42 -3.06 -16.54 20.35
N ALA A 43 -3.38 -17.35 19.32
CA ALA A 43 -4.40 -18.37 19.40
C ALA A 43 -4.10 -19.41 20.48
N LEU A 44 -2.83 -19.82 20.62
CA LEU A 44 -2.40 -20.78 21.65
C LEU A 44 -2.46 -20.21 23.08
N ASP A 45 -2.24 -18.91 23.25
CA ASP A 45 -2.21 -18.27 24.59
C ASP A 45 -3.61 -17.86 25.08
N THR A 46 -4.55 -17.62 24.15
CA THR A 46 -5.85 -17.00 24.48
C THR A 46 -7.04 -17.89 24.21
N ASP A 47 -6.87 -19.04 23.58
CA ASP A 47 -7.93 -19.93 23.08
C ASP A 47 -8.94 -19.24 22.12
N TRP A 48 -8.55 -18.08 21.54
CA TRP A 48 -9.38 -17.40 20.53
C TRP A 48 -9.21 -18.06 19.17
N SER A 49 -10.31 -18.07 18.37
CA SER A 49 -10.22 -18.62 17.02
C SER A 49 -9.25 -17.81 16.15
N TYR A 50 -8.47 -18.51 15.33
CA TYR A 50 -7.49 -17.89 14.44
C TYR A 50 -8.13 -16.88 13.48
N GLU A 51 -9.35 -17.17 13.00
CA GLU A 51 -10.14 -16.32 12.12
C GLU A 51 -10.49 -14.99 12.81
N ALA A 52 -10.88 -15.02 14.09
CA ALA A 52 -11.17 -13.81 14.85
C ALA A 52 -9.91 -12.96 15.07
N ILE A 53 -8.76 -13.62 15.31
CA ILE A 53 -7.46 -12.93 15.43
C ILE A 53 -7.09 -12.23 14.12
N ILE A 54 -7.16 -12.93 13.00
CA ILE A 54 -6.88 -12.34 11.67
C ILE A 54 -7.90 -11.25 11.32
N GLY A 55 -9.14 -11.39 11.78
CA GLY A 55 -10.18 -10.36 11.64
C GLY A 55 -9.78 -8.99 12.20
N GLY A 56 -8.85 -8.94 13.15
CA GLY A 56 -8.28 -7.70 13.67
C GLY A 56 -7.63 -6.84 12.59
N VAL A 57 -6.77 -7.44 11.72
CA VAL A 57 -6.17 -6.70 10.59
C VAL A 57 -7.23 -6.14 9.64
N SER A 58 -8.25 -6.93 9.35
CA SER A 58 -9.36 -6.50 8.48
C SER A 58 -10.08 -5.30 9.07
N LEU A 59 -10.34 -5.32 10.38
CA LEU A 59 -10.95 -4.20 11.10
C LEU A 59 -10.04 -2.97 11.08
N GLY A 60 -8.72 -3.14 11.27
CA GLY A 60 -7.73 -2.08 11.13
C GLY A 60 -7.71 -1.46 9.72
N LEU A 61 -7.74 -2.29 8.67
CA LEU A 61 -7.82 -1.83 7.28
C LEU A 61 -9.12 -1.07 6.98
N LEU A 62 -10.26 -1.53 7.51
CA LEU A 62 -11.53 -0.82 7.39
C LEU A 62 -11.47 0.56 8.06
N MET A 63 -10.91 0.65 9.28
CA MET A 63 -10.71 1.92 9.95
C MET A 63 -9.77 2.83 9.16
N ALA A 64 -8.65 2.31 8.68
CA ALA A 64 -7.72 3.04 7.81
C ALA A 64 -8.42 3.57 6.55
N SER A 65 -9.27 2.76 5.93
CA SER A 65 -10.09 3.15 4.77
C SER A 65 -10.98 4.37 5.07
N ILE A 66 -11.67 4.36 6.20
CA ILE A 66 -12.59 5.43 6.61
C ILE A 66 -11.86 6.76 6.80
N ILE A 67 -10.65 6.74 7.37
CA ILE A 67 -9.91 7.97 7.70
C ILE A 67 -9.03 8.48 6.57
N SER A 68 -8.56 7.63 5.65
CA SER A 68 -7.61 7.98 4.59
C SER A 68 -7.98 9.23 3.78
N PRO A 69 -9.25 9.49 3.41
CA PRO A 69 -9.60 10.70 2.68
C PRO A 69 -9.40 11.99 3.50
N ARG A 70 -9.56 11.89 4.84
CA ARG A 70 -9.32 13.03 5.75
C ARG A 70 -7.83 13.27 5.93
N ILE A 71 -7.05 12.19 6.04
CA ILE A 71 -5.59 12.22 6.17
C ILE A 71 -4.95 12.84 4.92
N GLY A 72 -5.33 12.40 3.72
CA GLY A 72 -4.82 12.97 2.48
C GLY A 72 -5.07 14.49 2.38
N ARG A 73 -6.27 14.95 2.78
CA ARG A 73 -6.58 16.40 2.84
C ARG A 73 -5.75 17.13 3.89
N ALA A 74 -5.59 16.53 5.08
CA ALA A 74 -4.80 17.12 6.15
C ALA A 74 -3.32 17.25 5.77
N ILE A 75 -2.74 16.25 5.09
CA ILE A 75 -1.38 16.33 4.56
C ILE A 75 -1.27 17.44 3.52
N GLY A 76 -2.25 17.55 2.61
CA GLY A 76 -2.30 18.61 1.62
C GLY A 76 -2.26 20.01 2.23
N THR A 77 -2.99 20.26 3.29
CA THR A 77 -3.14 21.59 3.91
C THR A 77 -2.10 21.90 4.98
N LYS A 78 -1.75 20.91 5.81
CA LYS A 78 -0.89 21.07 7.00
C LYS A 78 0.52 20.53 6.79
N GLY A 79 0.77 19.82 5.69
CA GLY A 79 2.00 19.06 5.46
C GLY A 79 2.01 17.70 6.13
N GLY A 80 2.99 16.85 5.73
CA GLY A 80 3.06 15.46 6.17
C GLY A 80 3.70 15.25 7.54
N LYS A 81 4.55 16.18 8.02
CA LYS A 81 5.35 16.00 9.23
C LYS A 81 4.51 15.64 10.45
N LEU A 82 3.54 16.49 10.80
CA LEU A 82 2.70 16.27 11.98
C LEU A 82 1.89 14.98 11.85
N ILE A 83 1.30 14.73 10.67
CA ILE A 83 0.45 13.57 10.43
C ILE A 83 1.23 12.26 10.56
N LEU A 84 2.37 12.15 9.87
CA LEU A 84 3.20 10.94 9.90
C LEU A 84 3.88 10.73 11.27
N SER A 85 4.37 11.79 11.92
CA SER A 85 4.93 11.64 13.25
C SER A 85 3.85 11.22 14.27
N SER A 86 2.65 11.81 14.22
CA SER A 86 1.55 11.38 15.10
C SER A 86 1.09 9.95 14.80
N SER A 87 1.20 9.46 13.55
CA SER A 87 0.86 8.07 13.22
C SER A 87 1.75 7.07 13.97
N ALA A 88 3.04 7.36 14.10
CA ALA A 88 3.96 6.52 14.87
C ALA A 88 3.54 6.43 16.35
N VAL A 89 3.10 7.55 16.94
CA VAL A 89 2.56 7.56 18.32
C VAL A 89 1.27 6.74 18.41
N VAL A 90 0.34 6.92 17.47
CA VAL A 90 -0.93 6.17 17.44
C VAL A 90 -0.69 4.69 17.24
N LEU A 91 0.24 4.28 16.35
CA LEU A 91 0.64 2.88 16.19
C LEU A 91 1.23 2.32 17.48
N ALA A 92 2.11 3.07 18.15
CA ALA A 92 2.69 2.65 19.42
C ALA A 92 1.62 2.44 20.51
N LEU A 93 0.67 3.36 20.64
CA LEU A 93 -0.44 3.22 21.58
C LEU A 93 -1.34 2.03 21.23
N GLY A 94 -1.63 1.83 19.96
CA GLY A 94 -2.41 0.68 19.49
C GLY A 94 -1.72 -0.65 19.75
N LEU A 95 -0.41 -0.74 19.48
CA LEU A 95 0.41 -1.92 19.74
C LEU A 95 0.54 -2.20 21.25
N ALA A 96 0.78 -1.17 22.06
CA ALA A 96 0.80 -1.31 23.52
C ALA A 96 -0.57 -1.79 24.06
N SER A 97 -1.67 -1.18 23.56
CA SER A 97 -3.04 -1.63 23.89
C SER A 97 -3.27 -3.08 23.50
N LEU A 98 -2.77 -3.51 22.32
CA LEU A 98 -2.85 -4.90 21.87
C LEU A 98 -2.10 -5.85 22.81
N GLY A 99 -0.89 -5.48 23.27
CA GLY A 99 -0.11 -6.24 24.23
C GLY A 99 -0.79 -6.40 25.60
N PHE A 100 -1.59 -5.43 26.02
CA PHE A 100 -2.38 -5.50 27.26
C PHE A 100 -3.73 -6.20 27.11
N SER A 101 -4.15 -6.59 25.89
CA SER A 101 -5.48 -7.15 25.67
C SER A 101 -5.68 -8.47 26.42
N GLN A 102 -6.79 -8.54 27.17
CA GLN A 102 -7.24 -9.71 27.93
C GLN A 102 -8.58 -10.26 27.44
N SER A 103 -9.21 -9.58 26.50
CA SER A 103 -10.46 -9.98 25.89
C SER A 103 -10.47 -9.73 24.39
N MET A 104 -11.26 -10.50 23.65
CA MET A 104 -11.44 -10.31 22.20
C MET A 104 -11.94 -8.91 21.87
N ALA A 105 -12.83 -8.34 22.68
CA ALA A 105 -13.34 -6.99 22.46
C ALA A 105 -12.22 -5.93 22.58
N TRP A 106 -11.34 -6.07 23.59
CA TRP A 106 -10.18 -5.21 23.73
C TRP A 106 -9.19 -5.38 22.59
N TYR A 107 -8.91 -6.62 22.20
CA TYR A 107 -8.07 -6.95 21.05
C TYR A 107 -8.56 -6.25 19.78
N LEU A 108 -9.84 -6.36 19.45
CA LEU A 108 -10.45 -5.70 18.28
C LEU A 108 -10.43 -4.17 18.40
N ALA A 109 -10.69 -3.62 19.61
CA ALA A 109 -10.58 -2.18 19.85
C ALA A 109 -9.14 -1.66 19.62
N SER A 110 -8.12 -2.44 20.00
CA SER A 110 -6.72 -2.11 19.72
C SER A 110 -6.44 -2.05 18.23
N TRP A 111 -7.05 -2.94 17.43
CA TRP A 111 -6.94 -2.91 15.97
C TRP A 111 -7.62 -1.71 15.33
N LEU A 112 -8.69 -1.18 15.91
CA LEU A 112 -9.26 0.10 15.46
C LEU A 112 -8.27 1.24 15.64
N LEU A 113 -7.59 1.29 16.78
CA LEU A 113 -6.56 2.31 17.03
C LEU A 113 -5.35 2.13 16.10
N ILE A 114 -4.87 0.89 15.91
CA ILE A 114 -3.83 0.56 14.93
C ILE A 114 -4.27 0.99 13.53
N GLY A 115 -5.54 0.78 13.16
CA GLY A 115 -6.11 1.21 11.88
C GLY A 115 -6.05 2.72 11.66
N VAL A 116 -6.23 3.53 12.70
CA VAL A 116 -6.00 4.99 12.63
C VAL A 116 -4.53 5.27 12.30
N GLY A 117 -3.60 4.60 12.98
CA GLY A 117 -2.16 4.69 12.69
C GLY A 117 -1.82 4.24 11.26
N MET A 118 -2.41 3.15 10.80
CA MET A 118 -2.23 2.63 9.42
C MET A 118 -2.68 3.66 8.38
N GLY A 119 -3.88 4.20 8.49
CA GLY A 119 -4.42 5.17 7.54
C GLY A 119 -3.64 6.49 7.49
N SER A 120 -2.95 6.84 8.58
CA SER A 120 -2.15 8.07 8.69
C SER A 120 -0.65 7.89 8.48
N GLY A 121 -0.13 6.64 8.49
CA GLY A 121 1.32 6.38 8.44
C GLY A 121 1.79 5.46 7.33
N LEU A 122 0.89 4.67 6.69
CA LEU A 122 1.28 3.76 5.62
C LEU A 122 1.50 4.49 4.28
N THR A 123 1.65 3.72 3.22
CA THR A 123 2.13 4.13 1.90
C THR A 123 1.38 5.32 1.30
N ASP A 124 0.06 5.40 1.45
CA ASP A 124 -0.73 6.48 0.85
C ASP A 124 -0.46 7.84 1.53
N ALA A 125 -0.28 7.85 2.84
CA ALA A 125 0.12 9.04 3.60
C ALA A 125 1.56 9.47 3.23
N ALA A 126 2.47 8.50 3.06
CA ALA A 126 3.84 8.76 2.64
C ALA A 126 3.89 9.31 1.20
N PHE A 127 3.13 8.74 0.26
CA PHE A 127 3.00 9.25 -1.11
C PHE A 127 2.42 10.67 -1.13
N SER A 128 1.33 10.89 -0.39
CA SER A 128 0.74 12.23 -0.23
C SER A 128 1.76 13.25 0.25
N THR A 129 2.61 12.86 1.21
CA THR A 129 3.67 13.70 1.76
C THR A 129 4.75 13.99 0.73
N LEU A 130 5.23 12.98 -0.02
CA LEU A 130 6.21 13.18 -1.07
C LEU A 130 5.68 14.07 -2.19
N GLY A 131 4.42 13.88 -2.60
CA GLY A 131 3.77 14.75 -3.57
C GLY A 131 3.66 16.20 -3.09
N ASN A 132 3.36 16.40 -1.81
CA ASN A 132 3.30 17.73 -1.19
C ASN A 132 4.67 18.41 -1.08
N ILE A 133 5.76 17.66 -0.86
CA ILE A 133 7.13 18.19 -0.73
C ILE A 133 7.76 18.46 -2.10
N TYR A 134 7.67 17.52 -3.04
CA TYR A 134 8.45 17.54 -4.29
C TYR A 134 7.63 17.90 -5.53
N GLY A 135 6.30 17.95 -5.43
CA GLY A 135 5.43 18.29 -6.55
C GLY A 135 5.63 17.36 -7.75
N GLU A 136 5.87 17.91 -8.93
CA GLU A 136 6.08 17.14 -10.16
C GLU A 136 7.33 16.23 -10.10
N SER A 137 8.36 16.63 -9.34
CA SER A 137 9.57 15.83 -9.15
C SER A 137 9.42 14.67 -8.16
N ALA A 138 8.23 14.50 -7.55
CA ALA A 138 7.97 13.44 -6.56
C ALA A 138 8.02 12.02 -7.14
N ARG A 139 7.84 11.84 -8.47
CA ARG A 139 7.81 10.52 -9.13
C ARG A 139 8.99 9.64 -8.70
N SER A 140 10.20 10.14 -8.80
CA SER A 140 11.39 9.36 -8.46
C SER A 140 11.55 9.11 -6.96
N ALA A 141 11.04 10.00 -6.09
CA ALA A 141 10.99 9.80 -4.66
C ALA A 141 9.97 8.70 -4.29
N ILE A 142 8.80 8.70 -4.92
CA ILE A 142 7.75 7.67 -4.77
C ILE A 142 8.30 6.30 -5.20
N THR A 143 8.94 6.23 -6.38
CA THR A 143 9.55 4.97 -6.86
C THR A 143 10.62 4.45 -5.89
N SER A 144 11.50 5.33 -5.40
CA SER A 144 12.51 4.94 -4.41
C SER A 144 11.88 4.45 -3.11
N LEU A 145 10.82 5.11 -2.63
CA LEU A 145 10.10 4.69 -1.43
C LEU A 145 9.50 3.29 -1.56
N THR A 146 8.97 2.93 -2.73
CA THR A 146 8.41 1.59 -2.95
C THR A 146 9.44 0.48 -2.87
N LEU A 147 10.72 0.76 -3.14
CA LEU A 147 11.79 -0.22 -2.94
C LEU A 147 11.97 -0.53 -1.44
N PHE A 148 12.00 0.49 -0.58
CA PHE A 148 12.08 0.27 0.88
C PHE A 148 10.91 -0.58 1.38
N ALA A 149 9.70 -0.27 0.96
CA ALA A 149 8.51 -1.03 1.36
C ALA A 149 8.60 -2.52 0.94
N GLY A 150 9.32 -2.83 -0.13
CA GLY A 150 9.57 -4.21 -0.57
C GLY A 150 10.39 -5.05 0.41
N PHE A 151 11.19 -4.42 1.27
CA PHE A 151 12.00 -5.12 2.27
C PHE A 151 11.28 -5.31 3.62
N ALA A 152 10.06 -4.79 3.78
CA ALA A 152 9.37 -4.81 5.06
C ALA A 152 9.15 -6.24 5.59
N SER A 153 8.67 -7.18 4.77
CA SER A 153 8.50 -8.57 5.17
C SER A 153 9.85 -9.26 5.44
N THR A 154 10.86 -9.00 4.61
CA THR A 154 12.21 -9.60 4.73
C THR A 154 12.89 -9.22 6.04
N ILE A 155 12.66 -8.00 6.54
CA ILE A 155 13.26 -7.51 7.79
C ILE A 155 12.37 -7.85 8.99
N CYS A 156 11.06 -7.57 8.87
CA CYS A 156 10.19 -7.63 10.03
C CYS A 156 9.71 -9.04 10.40
N TRP A 157 9.64 -9.99 9.46
CA TRP A 157 9.29 -11.36 9.83
C TRP A 157 10.36 -12.03 10.72
N PRO A 158 11.67 -12.04 10.37
CA PRO A 158 12.68 -12.53 11.27
C PRO A 158 12.74 -11.78 12.61
N LEU A 159 12.57 -10.45 12.57
CA LEU A 159 12.56 -9.63 13.78
C LEU A 159 11.37 -9.96 14.68
N SER A 160 10.17 -10.14 14.11
CA SER A 160 8.96 -10.56 14.84
C SER A 160 9.12 -11.95 15.43
N ALA A 161 9.70 -12.91 14.67
CA ALA A 161 9.96 -14.26 15.15
C ALA A 161 10.93 -14.25 16.34
N TYR A 162 12.02 -13.49 16.23
CA TYR A 162 12.98 -13.30 17.32
C TYR A 162 12.31 -12.72 18.58
N PHE A 163 11.49 -11.70 18.44
CA PHE A 163 10.79 -11.11 19.57
C PHE A 163 9.76 -12.07 20.19
N VAL A 164 9.02 -12.83 19.37
CA VAL A 164 8.07 -13.83 19.87
C VAL A 164 8.76 -14.92 20.67
N GLU A 165 9.89 -15.42 20.18
CA GLU A 165 10.67 -16.46 20.85
C GLU A 165 11.19 -16.01 22.24
N HIS A 166 11.64 -14.73 22.36
CA HIS A 166 12.28 -14.25 23.56
C HIS A 166 11.37 -13.48 24.52
N LEU A 167 10.32 -12.84 23.99
CA LEU A 167 9.45 -11.94 24.76
C LEU A 167 7.98 -12.38 24.76
N GLY A 168 7.65 -13.41 24.00
CA GLY A 168 6.29 -13.80 23.71
C GLY A 168 5.56 -12.77 22.83
N TRP A 169 4.31 -13.05 22.46
CA TRP A 169 3.54 -12.18 21.56
C TRP A 169 3.23 -10.81 22.16
N ARG A 170 2.91 -10.75 23.47
CA ARG A 170 2.67 -9.48 24.19
C ARG A 170 3.92 -8.61 24.24
N GLY A 171 5.07 -9.21 24.60
CA GLY A 171 6.36 -8.54 24.60
C GLY A 171 6.76 -8.03 23.21
N THR A 172 6.42 -8.77 22.15
CA THR A 172 6.61 -8.32 20.75
C THR A 172 5.81 -7.06 20.44
N CYS A 173 4.55 -6.99 20.90
CA CYS A 173 3.74 -5.79 20.74
C CYS A 173 4.38 -4.56 21.44
N PHE A 174 4.89 -4.74 22.67
CA PHE A 174 5.60 -3.67 23.39
C PHE A 174 6.93 -3.30 22.74
N ALA A 175 7.69 -4.26 22.22
CA ALA A 175 8.92 -3.99 21.48
C ALA A 175 8.66 -3.14 20.23
N TYR A 176 7.66 -3.48 19.45
CA TYR A 176 7.28 -2.66 18.30
C TYR A 176 6.72 -1.29 18.70
N ALA A 177 5.97 -1.18 19.80
CA ALA A 177 5.53 0.10 20.33
C ALA A 177 6.73 0.99 20.72
N ALA A 178 7.74 0.42 21.37
CA ALA A 178 8.98 1.11 21.70
C ALA A 178 9.77 1.54 20.46
N ILE A 179 9.84 0.71 19.42
CA ILE A 179 10.46 1.05 18.14
C ILE A 179 9.72 2.20 17.45
N GLN A 180 8.38 2.20 17.46
CA GLN A 180 7.59 3.29 16.87
C GLN A 180 7.88 4.63 17.57
N ILE A 181 7.97 4.66 18.90
CA ILE A 181 8.28 5.89 19.68
C ILE A 181 9.76 6.25 19.61
N GLY A 182 10.66 5.27 19.74
CA GLY A 182 12.10 5.52 19.86
C GLY A 182 12.81 5.73 18.52
N VAL A 183 12.26 5.18 17.44
CA VAL A 183 12.89 5.24 16.10
C VAL A 183 12.00 5.98 15.11
N ALA A 184 10.78 5.50 14.83
CA ALA A 184 9.96 6.05 13.77
C ALA A 184 9.52 7.51 14.06
N PHE A 185 9.05 7.79 15.28
CA PHE A 185 8.60 9.12 15.67
C PHE A 185 9.71 10.19 15.54
N PRO A 186 10.89 10.07 16.19
CA PRO A 186 11.94 11.08 16.08
C PRO A 186 12.50 11.18 14.67
N LEU A 187 12.62 10.05 13.94
CA LEU A 187 13.09 10.03 12.56
C LEU A 187 12.19 10.89 11.66
N LEU A 188 10.87 10.73 11.74
CA LEU A 188 9.91 11.53 10.97
C LEU A 188 9.88 12.98 11.41
N LEU A 189 10.00 13.22 12.72
CA LEU A 189 10.00 14.57 13.29
C LEU A 189 11.23 15.38 12.82
N LEU A 190 12.38 14.74 12.67
CA LEU A 190 13.62 15.40 12.28
C LEU A 190 13.76 15.53 10.75
N ALA A 191 13.36 14.49 9.99
CA ALA A 191 13.58 14.45 8.55
C ALA A 191 12.54 15.20 7.72
N LEU A 192 11.31 15.36 8.22
CA LEU A 192 10.24 15.98 7.44
C LEU A 192 10.15 17.50 7.67
N PRO A 193 9.88 18.29 6.61
CA PRO A 193 9.74 19.75 6.72
C PRO A 193 8.46 20.15 7.47
N ASN A 194 8.53 21.29 8.16
CA ASN A 194 7.43 21.80 8.99
C ASN A 194 6.23 22.38 8.21
N ARG A 195 6.42 22.68 6.91
CA ARG A 195 5.40 23.37 6.10
C ARG A 195 5.27 22.68 4.74
N PRO A 196 4.08 22.73 4.11
CA PRO A 196 3.93 22.35 2.70
C PRO A 196 4.83 23.23 1.83
N LEU A 197 5.63 22.63 0.97
CA LEU A 197 6.55 23.35 0.09
C LEU A 197 5.91 23.69 -1.27
N VAL A 198 4.93 22.89 -1.70
CA VAL A 198 4.09 23.21 -2.86
C VAL A 198 2.88 23.98 -2.35
N GLY A 199 2.86 25.30 -2.61
CA GLY A 199 1.72 26.16 -2.24
C GLY A 199 0.44 25.63 -2.86
N PHE A 200 -0.55 25.29 -2.04
CA PHE A 200 -1.91 25.14 -2.51
C PHE A 200 -2.36 26.53 -2.98
N SER A 201 -2.58 26.71 -4.28
CA SER A 201 -3.29 27.88 -4.77
C SER A 201 -4.67 27.85 -4.11
N HIS A 202 -4.91 28.79 -3.20
CA HIS A 202 -6.19 28.95 -2.51
C HIS A 202 -7.37 29.15 -3.49
N GLU A 203 -7.10 29.46 -4.76
CA GLU A 203 -8.11 29.64 -5.80
C GLU A 203 -8.88 28.39 -6.20
N HIS A 204 -8.39 27.17 -5.90
CA HIS A 204 -9.07 25.93 -6.25
C HIS A 204 -9.69 25.16 -5.06
N ILE A 205 -9.56 25.69 -3.86
CA ILE A 205 -10.32 25.20 -2.71
C ILE A 205 -11.63 25.99 -2.70
N GLY A 206 -12.60 25.52 -3.48
CA GLY A 206 -13.96 26.00 -3.32
C GLY A 206 -14.37 25.91 -1.86
N THR A 207 -15.22 26.80 -1.38
CA THR A 207 -15.69 27.02 0.01
C THR A 207 -16.16 25.76 0.75
N SER A 208 -16.13 24.58 0.12
CA SER A 208 -16.53 23.28 0.70
C SER A 208 -15.37 22.36 1.13
N GLY A 209 -14.11 22.80 1.08
CA GLY A 209 -12.97 21.96 1.54
C GLY A 209 -12.79 20.62 0.79
N ARG A 210 -13.51 20.40 -0.30
CA ARG A 210 -13.39 19.24 -1.17
C ARG A 210 -12.43 19.57 -2.31
N ALA A 211 -11.36 18.80 -2.50
CA ALA A 211 -10.61 18.81 -3.76
C ALA A 211 -11.63 18.49 -4.86
N SER A 212 -12.14 19.52 -5.51
CA SER A 212 -13.15 19.39 -6.56
C SER A 212 -12.45 18.82 -7.78
N LEU A 213 -12.87 17.63 -8.20
CA LEU A 213 -12.57 17.16 -9.56
C LEU A 213 -13.34 18.04 -10.52
N ALA A 214 -12.72 18.48 -11.60
CA ALA A 214 -13.45 19.13 -12.68
C ALA A 214 -14.49 18.16 -13.24
N ALA A 215 -15.59 18.68 -13.80
CA ALA A 215 -16.70 17.85 -14.25
C ALA A 215 -16.27 16.75 -15.24
N GLY A 216 -15.23 16.99 -16.06
CA GLY A 216 -14.65 16.00 -16.98
C GLY A 216 -13.64 15.02 -16.37
N GLU A 217 -13.17 15.25 -15.14
CA GLU A 217 -12.15 14.40 -14.48
C GLU A 217 -12.77 13.24 -13.65
N LEU A 218 -14.05 13.34 -13.31
CA LEU A 218 -14.72 12.32 -12.51
C LEU A 218 -14.68 10.91 -13.15
N PRO A 219 -14.97 10.74 -14.46
CA PRO A 219 -14.83 9.43 -15.11
C PRO A 219 -13.40 8.90 -15.07
N LEU A 220 -12.41 9.76 -15.33
CA LEU A 220 -10.99 9.38 -15.28
C LEU A 220 -10.58 8.91 -13.87
N PHE A 221 -11.01 9.64 -12.84
CA PHE A 221 -10.76 9.26 -11.45
C PHE A 221 -11.47 7.97 -11.07
N ALA A 222 -12.73 7.77 -11.48
CA ALA A 222 -13.49 6.57 -11.19
C ALA A 222 -12.85 5.33 -11.83
N VAL A 223 -12.44 5.42 -13.11
CA VAL A 223 -11.74 4.33 -13.79
C VAL A 223 -10.42 4.02 -13.10
N LEU A 224 -9.61 5.03 -12.76
CA LEU A 224 -8.37 4.84 -12.01
C LEU A 224 -8.62 4.18 -10.66
N ALA A 225 -9.62 4.63 -9.89
CA ALA A 225 -9.98 4.05 -8.61
C ALA A 225 -10.40 2.58 -8.75
N THR A 226 -11.15 2.24 -9.79
CA THR A 226 -11.54 0.84 -10.06
C THR A 226 -10.31 -0.01 -10.40
N VAL A 227 -9.41 0.48 -11.26
CA VAL A 227 -8.17 -0.23 -11.63
C VAL A 227 -7.32 -0.55 -10.41
N VAL A 228 -7.04 0.43 -9.55
CA VAL A 228 -6.19 0.22 -8.38
C VAL A 228 -6.89 -0.63 -7.32
N THR A 229 -8.22 -0.56 -7.21
CA THR A 229 -9.02 -1.40 -6.31
C THR A 229 -9.02 -2.85 -6.77
N PHE A 230 -9.22 -3.13 -8.04
CA PHE A 230 -9.14 -4.49 -8.60
C PHE A 230 -7.74 -5.09 -8.44
N SER A 231 -6.69 -4.30 -8.68
CA SER A 231 -5.31 -4.74 -8.42
C SER A 231 -5.10 -5.09 -6.94
N ALA A 232 -5.65 -4.30 -6.01
CA ALA A 232 -5.57 -4.56 -4.58
C ALA A 232 -6.38 -5.80 -4.16
N SER A 233 -7.56 -6.02 -4.78
CA SER A 233 -8.38 -7.24 -4.57
C SER A 233 -7.61 -8.49 -4.97
N ILE A 234 -7.02 -8.48 -6.17
CA ILE A 234 -6.21 -9.60 -6.68
C ILE A 234 -5.03 -9.86 -5.73
N LEU A 235 -4.29 -8.81 -5.35
CA LEU A 235 -3.15 -8.92 -4.45
C LEU A 235 -3.55 -9.53 -3.10
N SER A 236 -4.65 -9.06 -2.52
CA SER A 236 -5.12 -9.49 -1.21
C SER A 236 -5.67 -10.93 -1.23
N MET A 237 -6.46 -11.29 -2.24
CA MET A 237 -6.96 -12.66 -2.40
C MET A 237 -5.83 -13.65 -2.64
N LEU A 238 -4.95 -13.36 -3.61
CA LEU A 238 -3.88 -14.29 -3.96
C LEU A 238 -2.81 -14.36 -2.85
N GLY A 239 -2.59 -13.27 -2.10
CA GLY A 239 -1.71 -13.25 -0.95
C GLY A 239 -2.10 -14.27 0.14
N VAL A 240 -3.40 -14.55 0.30
CA VAL A 240 -3.92 -15.53 1.27
C VAL A 240 -4.09 -16.91 0.63
N HIS A 241 -4.57 -16.99 -0.61
CA HIS A 241 -4.98 -18.24 -1.22
C HIS A 241 -3.94 -18.90 -2.13
N LEU A 242 -2.79 -18.27 -2.40
CA LEU A 242 -1.77 -18.83 -3.31
C LEU A 242 -1.28 -20.20 -2.86
N LEU A 243 -0.91 -20.34 -1.57
CA LEU A 243 -0.43 -21.63 -1.06
C LEU A 243 -1.51 -22.71 -1.11
N PRO A 244 -2.75 -22.48 -0.57
CA PRO A 244 -3.86 -23.40 -0.72
C PRO A 244 -4.15 -23.81 -2.18
N ILE A 245 -4.07 -22.88 -3.13
CA ILE A 245 -4.24 -23.16 -4.57
C ILE A 245 -3.18 -24.15 -5.06
N LEU A 246 -1.90 -23.90 -4.74
CA LEU A 246 -0.80 -24.74 -5.16
C LEU A 246 -0.87 -26.14 -4.54
N GLN A 247 -1.24 -26.25 -3.25
CA GLN A 247 -1.44 -27.53 -2.57
C GLN A 247 -2.62 -28.30 -3.15
N ALA A 248 -3.74 -27.64 -3.45
CA ALA A 248 -4.89 -28.27 -4.09
C ALA A 248 -4.59 -28.82 -5.50
N ARG A 249 -3.49 -28.36 -6.12
CA ARG A 249 -2.95 -28.85 -7.39
C ARG A 249 -1.88 -29.94 -7.22
N GLY A 250 -1.75 -30.48 -6.01
CA GLY A 250 -0.87 -31.60 -5.73
C GLY A 250 0.58 -31.25 -5.38
N LEU A 251 0.90 -29.95 -5.18
CA LEU A 251 2.23 -29.57 -4.72
C LEU A 251 2.34 -29.80 -3.21
N GLU A 252 3.48 -30.33 -2.77
CA GLU A 252 3.81 -30.38 -1.35
C GLU A 252 3.95 -28.98 -0.78
N LEU A 253 3.68 -28.82 0.53
CA LEU A 253 3.75 -27.53 1.22
C LEU A 253 5.12 -26.84 1.03
N SER A 254 6.21 -27.61 1.13
CA SER A 254 7.58 -27.10 0.95
C SER A 254 7.80 -26.49 -0.44
N ALA A 255 7.32 -27.16 -1.49
CA ALA A 255 7.38 -26.69 -2.88
C ALA A 255 6.48 -25.46 -3.08
N ALA A 256 5.26 -25.47 -2.52
CA ALA A 256 4.33 -24.33 -2.60
C ALA A 256 4.90 -23.09 -1.92
N VAL A 257 5.52 -23.24 -0.75
CA VAL A 257 6.21 -22.16 -0.01
C VAL A 257 7.39 -21.63 -0.83
N GLY A 258 8.23 -22.51 -1.37
CA GLY A 258 9.36 -22.12 -2.22
C GLY A 258 8.93 -21.30 -3.44
N LEU A 259 7.84 -21.70 -4.10
CA LEU A 259 7.25 -20.95 -5.22
C LEU A 259 6.66 -19.60 -4.76
N GLY A 260 5.92 -19.59 -3.65
CA GLY A 260 5.36 -18.36 -3.09
C GLY A 260 6.43 -17.34 -2.71
N ALA A 261 7.60 -17.81 -2.25
CA ALA A 261 8.74 -16.97 -1.93
C ALA A 261 9.31 -16.21 -3.14
N LEU A 262 9.04 -16.64 -4.38
CA LEU A 262 9.47 -15.94 -5.61
C LEU A 262 8.73 -14.61 -5.82
N VAL A 263 7.56 -14.42 -5.23
CA VAL A 263 6.78 -13.18 -5.38
C VAL A 263 7.59 -11.96 -4.94
N GLY A 264 8.25 -12.02 -3.78
CA GLY A 264 9.05 -10.92 -3.23
C GLY A 264 10.20 -10.48 -4.14
N PRO A 265 11.15 -11.36 -4.46
CA PRO A 265 12.24 -11.07 -5.38
C PRO A 265 11.78 -10.55 -6.76
N SER A 266 10.71 -11.14 -7.32
CA SER A 266 10.15 -10.69 -8.60
C SER A 266 9.58 -9.27 -8.51
N GLN A 267 8.92 -8.92 -7.42
CA GLN A 267 8.46 -7.55 -7.16
C GLN A 267 9.61 -6.55 -7.09
N VAL A 268 10.66 -6.89 -6.34
CA VAL A 268 11.83 -6.00 -6.16
C VAL A 268 12.56 -5.82 -7.48
N ALA A 269 12.84 -6.91 -8.21
CA ALA A 269 13.51 -6.86 -9.51
C ALA A 269 12.74 -5.97 -10.49
N ALA A 270 11.42 -6.14 -10.59
CA ALA A 270 10.58 -5.34 -11.47
C ALA A 270 10.55 -3.85 -11.07
N ARG A 271 10.57 -3.52 -9.77
CA ARG A 271 10.68 -2.14 -9.28
C ARG A 271 12.03 -1.50 -9.62
N VAL A 272 13.10 -2.28 -9.57
CA VAL A 272 14.44 -1.81 -9.98
C VAL A 272 14.45 -1.48 -11.48
N VAL A 273 13.90 -2.37 -12.32
CA VAL A 273 13.76 -2.11 -13.76
C VAL A 273 12.93 -0.84 -14.01
N GLU A 274 11.79 -0.69 -13.32
CA GLU A 274 10.96 0.51 -13.42
C GLU A 274 11.70 1.77 -12.95
N MET A 275 12.49 1.68 -11.90
CA MET A 275 13.28 2.82 -11.40
C MET A 275 14.32 3.30 -12.45
N LEU A 276 14.91 2.37 -13.19
CA LEU A 276 15.91 2.70 -14.22
C LEU A 276 15.25 3.22 -15.52
N GLY A 277 14.14 2.60 -15.93
CA GLY A 277 13.48 2.87 -17.21
C GLY A 277 12.31 3.86 -17.14
N GLY A 278 11.60 3.91 -16.03
CA GLY A 278 10.32 4.61 -15.89
C GLY A 278 10.37 6.13 -16.11
N ARG A 279 11.55 6.75 -16.03
CA ARG A 279 11.73 8.18 -16.32
C ARG A 279 11.52 8.54 -17.81
N TYR A 280 11.56 7.57 -18.72
CA TYR A 280 11.51 7.81 -20.16
C TYR A 280 10.09 7.72 -20.75
N TYR A 281 9.10 7.30 -19.96
CA TYR A 281 7.74 7.12 -20.44
C TYR A 281 6.68 7.53 -19.41
N HIS A 282 5.44 7.70 -19.87
CA HIS A 282 4.34 8.11 -19.01
C HIS A 282 3.94 6.96 -18.04
N PRO A 283 3.61 7.24 -16.77
CA PRO A 283 3.24 6.21 -15.76
C PRO A 283 2.07 5.30 -16.14
N VAL A 284 1.26 5.69 -17.11
CA VAL A 284 0.17 4.85 -17.60
C VAL A 284 0.71 3.55 -18.23
N TRP A 285 1.87 3.60 -18.89
CA TRP A 285 2.50 2.40 -19.46
C TRP A 285 2.99 1.43 -18.39
N THR A 286 3.45 1.95 -17.24
CA THR A 286 3.75 1.14 -16.06
C THR A 286 2.49 0.41 -15.58
N MET A 287 1.34 1.10 -15.55
CA MET A 287 0.06 0.49 -15.16
C MET A 287 -0.40 -0.56 -16.17
N VAL A 288 -0.28 -0.29 -17.49
CA VAL A 288 -0.55 -1.25 -18.56
C VAL A 288 0.29 -2.51 -18.38
N ALA A 289 1.61 -2.36 -18.26
CA ALA A 289 2.53 -3.48 -18.08
C ALA A 289 2.20 -4.27 -16.80
N SER A 290 1.91 -3.57 -15.69
CA SER A 290 1.50 -4.19 -14.43
C SER A 290 0.27 -5.08 -14.59
N THR A 291 -0.80 -4.54 -15.15
CA THR A 291 -2.07 -5.28 -15.26
C THR A 291 -1.96 -6.46 -16.24
N ILE A 292 -1.21 -6.32 -17.33
CA ILE A 292 -0.94 -7.42 -18.27
C ILE A 292 -0.12 -8.53 -17.60
N LEU A 293 0.96 -8.18 -16.88
CA LEU A 293 1.80 -9.17 -16.20
C LEU A 293 1.02 -9.93 -15.11
N VAL A 294 0.20 -9.23 -14.34
CA VAL A 294 -0.67 -9.84 -13.31
C VAL A 294 -1.69 -10.77 -13.97
N ALA A 295 -2.42 -10.32 -15.00
CA ALA A 295 -3.41 -11.13 -15.69
C ALA A 295 -2.79 -12.35 -16.36
N ALA A 296 -1.64 -12.19 -17.01
CA ALA A 296 -0.90 -13.29 -17.63
C ALA A 296 -0.41 -14.31 -16.60
N GLY A 297 0.17 -13.86 -15.47
CA GLY A 297 0.63 -14.73 -14.40
C GLY A 297 -0.51 -15.57 -13.81
N ILE A 298 -1.67 -14.95 -13.52
CA ILE A 298 -2.83 -15.66 -12.99
C ILE A 298 -3.45 -16.59 -14.06
N GLY A 299 -3.55 -16.14 -15.32
CA GLY A 299 -4.04 -16.97 -16.44
C GLY A 299 -3.17 -18.21 -16.69
N MET A 300 -1.84 -18.08 -16.53
CA MET A 300 -0.93 -19.23 -16.56
C MET A 300 -1.17 -20.18 -15.37
N LEU A 301 -1.45 -19.66 -14.16
CA LEU A 301 -1.84 -20.49 -13.04
C LEU A 301 -3.16 -21.22 -13.30
N LEU A 302 -4.13 -20.60 -13.97
CA LEU A 302 -5.41 -21.21 -14.31
C LEU A 302 -5.26 -22.34 -15.34
N SER A 303 -4.37 -22.18 -16.33
CA SER A 303 -4.24 -23.10 -17.48
C SER A 303 -3.47 -24.38 -17.18
N ASP A 304 -3.12 -24.69 -15.92
CA ASP A 304 -2.31 -25.84 -15.51
C ASP A 304 -0.95 -25.95 -16.24
N PHE A 305 -0.45 -24.82 -16.75
CA PHE A 305 0.82 -24.79 -17.43
C PHE A 305 1.95 -25.20 -16.45
N PRO A 306 2.85 -26.10 -16.80
CA PRO A 306 3.81 -26.71 -15.85
C PRO A 306 4.86 -25.73 -15.30
N THR A 307 4.78 -24.45 -15.63
CA THR A 307 5.73 -23.42 -15.21
C THR A 307 5.16 -22.49 -14.13
N TYR A 308 4.83 -23.04 -12.96
CA TYR A 308 4.41 -22.22 -11.79
C TYR A 308 5.40 -21.10 -11.47
N THR A 309 6.71 -21.37 -11.64
CA THR A 309 7.78 -20.37 -11.45
C THR A 309 7.57 -19.14 -12.34
N ALA A 310 7.32 -19.33 -13.64
CA ALA A 310 7.09 -18.21 -14.55
C ALA A 310 5.79 -17.46 -14.22
N ALA A 311 4.72 -18.19 -13.95
CA ALA A 311 3.42 -17.62 -13.58
C ALA A 311 3.51 -16.72 -12.34
N ILE A 312 4.15 -17.22 -11.28
CA ILE A 312 4.32 -16.51 -10.01
C ILE A 312 5.29 -15.33 -10.17
N SER A 313 6.34 -15.49 -10.99
CA SER A 313 7.27 -14.40 -11.26
C SER A 313 6.62 -13.27 -12.05
N LEU A 314 5.79 -13.57 -13.05
CA LEU A 314 5.02 -12.56 -13.79
C LEU A 314 4.03 -11.82 -12.89
N TYR A 315 3.28 -12.59 -12.07
CA TYR A 315 2.38 -12.01 -11.07
C TYR A 315 3.13 -11.08 -10.09
N GLY A 316 4.27 -11.54 -9.54
CA GLY A 316 5.10 -10.77 -8.65
C GLY A 316 5.65 -9.51 -9.32
N ALA A 317 6.19 -9.62 -10.53
CA ALA A 317 6.71 -8.49 -11.30
C ALA A 317 5.60 -7.44 -11.55
N GLY A 318 4.43 -7.89 -12.01
CA GLY A 318 3.28 -7.01 -12.22
C GLY A 318 2.87 -6.25 -10.97
N ASN A 319 2.76 -6.93 -9.82
CA ASN A 319 2.49 -6.29 -8.53
C ASN A 319 3.59 -5.29 -8.12
N GLY A 320 4.86 -5.65 -8.39
CA GLY A 320 6.01 -4.79 -8.10
C GLY A 320 5.88 -3.43 -8.76
N ILE A 321 5.75 -3.40 -10.09
CA ILE A 321 5.62 -2.15 -10.84
C ILE A 321 4.26 -1.46 -10.64
N GLY A 322 3.20 -2.23 -10.38
CA GLY A 322 1.87 -1.71 -10.07
C GLY A 322 1.85 -0.82 -8.82
N SER A 323 2.66 -1.17 -7.82
CA SER A 323 2.81 -0.34 -6.62
C SER A 323 3.44 1.02 -6.93
N VAL A 324 4.36 1.09 -7.91
CA VAL A 324 4.96 2.35 -8.40
C VAL A 324 3.92 3.15 -9.18
N ALA A 325 3.22 2.49 -10.12
CA ALA A 325 2.19 3.14 -10.93
C ALA A 325 1.05 3.72 -10.07
N ARG A 326 0.62 3.00 -9.01
CA ARG A 326 -0.38 3.48 -8.05
C ARG A 326 0.00 4.83 -7.43
N GLY A 327 1.29 5.04 -7.13
CA GLY A 327 1.77 6.29 -6.56
C GLY A 327 2.04 7.38 -7.61
N THR A 328 2.51 7.01 -8.79
CA THR A 328 3.00 7.98 -9.78
C THR A 328 1.94 8.41 -10.80
N LEU A 329 1.00 7.53 -11.15
CA LEU A 329 -0.03 7.80 -12.15
C LEU A 329 -1.03 8.88 -11.70
N PRO A 330 -1.56 8.89 -10.46
CA PRO A 330 -2.42 9.98 -10.01
C PRO A 330 -1.72 11.34 -10.02
N LEU A 331 -0.40 11.38 -9.73
CA LEU A 331 0.40 12.59 -9.80
C LEU A 331 0.48 13.12 -11.22
N ALA A 332 0.72 12.24 -12.20
CA ALA A 332 0.81 12.61 -13.61
C ALA A 332 -0.53 13.04 -14.21
N LEU A 333 -1.66 12.45 -13.77
CA LEU A 333 -2.99 12.74 -14.31
C LEU A 333 -3.63 13.98 -13.70
N PHE A 334 -3.42 14.25 -12.42
CA PHE A 334 -4.18 15.29 -11.68
C PHE A 334 -3.30 16.41 -11.12
N GLY A 335 -1.99 16.33 -11.31
CA GLY A 335 -1.02 17.32 -10.85
C GLY A 335 -0.76 17.30 -9.34
N PRO A 336 0.32 17.98 -8.90
CA PRO A 336 0.82 17.90 -7.53
C PRO A 336 -0.07 18.59 -6.50
N SER A 337 -0.76 19.67 -6.86
CA SER A 337 -1.56 20.47 -5.94
C SER A 337 -2.74 19.69 -5.31
N ARG A 338 -3.37 18.80 -6.09
CA ARG A 338 -4.51 17.99 -5.65
C ARG A 338 -4.12 16.57 -5.23
N TYR A 339 -2.89 16.17 -5.53
CA TYR A 339 -2.40 14.80 -5.35
C TYR A 339 -2.62 14.25 -3.93
N PRO A 340 -2.28 14.95 -2.81
CA PRO A 340 -2.48 14.40 -1.48
C PRO A 340 -3.93 14.05 -1.17
N ALA A 341 -4.86 14.92 -1.54
CA ALA A 341 -6.29 14.69 -1.31
C ALA A 341 -6.83 13.53 -2.16
N LEU A 342 -6.36 13.39 -3.41
CA LEU A 342 -6.79 12.34 -4.33
C LEU A 342 -6.23 10.97 -3.92
N ILE A 343 -4.97 10.89 -3.50
CA ILE A 343 -4.39 9.65 -2.96
C ILE A 343 -5.17 9.18 -1.73
N GLY A 344 -5.51 10.09 -0.82
CA GLY A 344 -6.33 9.72 0.34
C GLY A 344 -7.73 9.19 -0.04
N ARG A 345 -8.32 9.69 -1.13
CA ARG A 345 -9.59 9.17 -1.66
C ARG A 345 -9.43 7.82 -2.37
N LEU A 346 -8.34 7.63 -3.11
CA LEU A 346 -7.99 6.36 -3.76
C LEU A 346 -7.70 5.27 -2.73
N ALA A 347 -7.07 5.62 -1.61
CA ALA A 347 -6.77 4.68 -0.52
C ALA A 347 -8.05 4.06 0.07
N GLN A 348 -9.16 4.78 0.10
CA GLN A 348 -10.40 4.29 0.70
C GLN A 348 -10.90 2.98 0.07
N PRO A 349 -11.23 2.91 -1.23
CA PRO A 349 -11.71 1.67 -1.84
C PRO A 349 -10.64 0.58 -1.87
N ILE A 350 -9.36 0.94 -1.96
CA ILE A 350 -8.24 0.00 -1.93
C ILE A 350 -8.18 -0.73 -0.59
N LEU A 351 -8.14 0.00 0.51
CA LEU A 351 -8.02 -0.58 1.86
C LEU A 351 -9.29 -1.37 2.23
N MET A 352 -10.46 -0.88 1.84
CA MET A 352 -11.72 -1.60 2.01
C MET A 352 -11.71 -2.93 1.25
N SER A 353 -11.24 -2.90 0.00
CA SER A 353 -11.09 -4.10 -0.81
C SER A 353 -10.08 -5.09 -0.18
N MET A 354 -8.92 -4.61 0.27
CA MET A 354 -7.92 -5.44 0.94
C MET A 354 -8.47 -6.11 2.22
N ALA A 355 -9.37 -5.43 2.93
CA ALA A 355 -10.01 -5.99 4.12
C ALA A 355 -11.01 -7.11 3.81
N VAL A 356 -11.78 -6.98 2.71
CA VAL A 356 -12.92 -7.86 2.39
C VAL A 356 -12.52 -8.98 1.44
N SER A 357 -11.60 -8.72 0.52
CA SER A 357 -11.26 -9.65 -0.57
C SER A 357 -10.80 -11.05 -0.12
N PRO A 358 -10.01 -11.24 0.95
CA PRO A 358 -9.64 -12.58 1.41
C PRO A 358 -10.83 -13.43 1.81
N PHE A 359 -11.83 -12.83 2.46
CA PHE A 359 -13.06 -13.55 2.86
C PHE A 359 -13.91 -13.93 1.64
N ALA A 360 -14.07 -13.00 0.69
CA ALA A 360 -14.74 -13.27 -0.57
C ALA A 360 -14.02 -14.39 -1.34
N GLY A 361 -12.69 -14.36 -1.37
CA GLY A 361 -11.87 -15.41 -1.95
C GLY A 361 -12.05 -16.78 -1.29
N ALA A 362 -12.16 -16.82 0.04
CA ALA A 362 -12.41 -18.06 0.78
C ALA A 362 -13.77 -18.67 0.41
N ILE A 363 -14.83 -17.86 0.30
CA ILE A 363 -16.16 -18.33 -0.11
C ILE A 363 -16.10 -18.92 -1.54
N VAL A 364 -15.48 -18.20 -2.48
CA VAL A 364 -15.34 -18.66 -3.88
C VAL A 364 -14.53 -19.96 -3.94
N PHE A 365 -13.45 -20.06 -3.15
CA PHE A 365 -12.63 -21.26 -3.08
C PHE A 365 -13.40 -22.47 -2.53
N GLN A 366 -14.25 -22.27 -1.50
CA GLN A 366 -15.09 -23.32 -0.96
C GLN A 366 -16.19 -23.78 -1.95
N LEU A 367 -16.74 -22.88 -2.75
CA LEU A 367 -17.79 -23.16 -3.73
C LEU A 367 -17.31 -23.94 -4.95
N GLY A 368 -16.11 -23.68 -5.46
CA GLY A 368 -15.67 -24.27 -6.71
C GLY A 368 -14.15 -24.52 -6.81
N GLY A 369 -13.47 -24.53 -5.66
CA GLY A 369 -12.05 -24.85 -5.58
C GLY A 369 -11.12 -23.85 -6.22
N PRO A 370 -9.85 -24.25 -6.47
CA PRO A 370 -8.81 -23.36 -6.99
C PRO A 370 -9.14 -22.82 -8.38
N ASN A 371 -9.79 -23.62 -9.25
CA ASN A 371 -10.08 -23.21 -10.62
C ASN A 371 -11.14 -22.11 -10.69
N LEU A 372 -12.18 -22.16 -9.84
CA LEU A 372 -13.19 -21.10 -9.80
C LEU A 372 -12.57 -19.80 -9.30
N LEU A 373 -11.73 -19.84 -8.24
CA LEU A 373 -11.05 -18.67 -7.73
C LEU A 373 -10.08 -18.08 -8.74
N LEU A 374 -9.23 -18.89 -9.36
CA LEU A 374 -8.30 -18.43 -10.40
C LEU A 374 -9.03 -17.91 -11.64
N GLY A 375 -10.14 -18.54 -12.05
CA GLY A 375 -10.99 -18.05 -13.12
C GLY A 375 -11.56 -16.66 -12.84
N LEU A 376 -12.09 -16.44 -11.62
CA LEU A 376 -12.56 -15.13 -11.17
C LEU A 376 -11.43 -14.09 -11.16
N LEU A 377 -10.26 -14.44 -10.61
CA LEU A 377 -9.12 -13.52 -10.57
C LEU A 377 -8.59 -13.19 -11.98
N THR A 378 -8.57 -14.17 -12.89
CA THR A 378 -8.20 -13.94 -14.28
C THR A 378 -9.19 -13.02 -14.97
N LEU A 379 -10.49 -13.23 -14.76
CA LEU A 379 -11.54 -12.33 -15.28
C LEU A 379 -11.36 -10.90 -14.77
N ILE A 380 -11.18 -10.72 -13.46
CA ILE A 380 -10.89 -9.40 -12.88
C ILE A 380 -9.62 -8.80 -13.48
N GLY A 381 -8.56 -9.61 -13.67
CA GLY A 381 -7.31 -9.19 -14.32
C GLY A 381 -7.52 -8.70 -15.75
N VAL A 382 -8.28 -9.44 -16.57
CA VAL A 382 -8.61 -9.06 -17.95
C VAL A 382 -9.45 -7.77 -17.98
N ILE A 383 -10.48 -7.69 -17.14
CA ILE A 383 -11.27 -6.45 -17.00
C ILE A 383 -10.36 -5.27 -16.61
N ASN A 384 -9.40 -5.51 -15.73
CA ASN A 384 -8.46 -4.47 -15.29
C ASN A 384 -7.58 -3.98 -16.45
N VAL A 385 -7.09 -4.87 -17.31
CA VAL A 385 -6.36 -4.50 -18.54
C VAL A 385 -7.22 -3.63 -19.45
N LEU A 386 -8.49 -4.00 -19.68
CA LEU A 386 -9.44 -3.21 -20.48
C LEU A 386 -9.70 -1.83 -19.89
N LEU A 387 -9.86 -1.76 -18.55
CA LEU A 387 -10.04 -0.49 -17.85
C LEU A 387 -8.81 0.42 -17.96
N VAL A 388 -7.60 -0.13 -17.95
CA VAL A 388 -6.38 0.66 -18.18
C VAL A 388 -6.31 1.15 -19.63
N GLY A 389 -6.75 0.35 -20.60
CA GLY A 389 -6.95 0.81 -21.98
C GLY A 389 -7.94 1.97 -22.08
N LEU A 390 -9.06 1.88 -21.37
CA LEU A 390 -10.02 2.99 -21.26
C LEU A 390 -9.41 4.22 -20.59
N LEU A 391 -8.64 4.01 -19.51
CA LEU A 391 -7.93 5.09 -18.82
C LEU A 391 -6.99 5.83 -19.77
N TRP A 392 -6.26 5.09 -20.60
CA TRP A 392 -5.38 5.66 -21.63
C TRP A 392 -6.15 6.53 -22.63
N THR A 393 -7.27 6.05 -23.15
CA THR A 393 -8.10 6.82 -24.11
C THR A 393 -8.70 8.07 -23.50
N LEU A 394 -9.11 8.00 -22.21
CA LEU A 394 -9.64 9.16 -21.48
C LEU A 394 -8.54 10.19 -21.17
N SER A 395 -7.32 9.73 -20.85
CA SER A 395 -6.19 10.60 -20.59
C SER A 395 -5.66 11.27 -21.87
N GLY A 396 -5.68 10.56 -23.02
CA GLY A 396 -5.22 11.07 -24.32
C GLY A 396 -6.01 12.27 -24.85
N ARG A 397 -7.26 12.40 -24.45
CA ARG A 397 -8.07 13.62 -24.76
C ARG A 397 -7.62 14.86 -23.99
N GLY A 398 -6.84 14.69 -22.90
CA GLY A 398 -6.26 15.79 -22.13
C GLY A 398 -4.79 16.08 -22.43
N LEU A 399 -4.04 15.09 -22.98
CA LEU A 399 -2.61 15.17 -23.22
C LEU A 399 -2.23 15.95 -24.51
N THR A 400 -3.16 16.24 -25.40
CA THR A 400 -2.93 17.08 -26.60
C THR A 400 -2.60 18.54 -26.25
N HIS A 401 -2.74 18.96 -24.99
CA HIS A 401 -2.37 20.30 -24.52
C HIS A 401 -0.96 20.39 -23.89
N PHE A 402 -0.20 19.30 -23.75
CA PHE A 402 1.16 19.32 -23.15
C PHE A 402 2.29 19.24 -24.16
N GLY A 403 2.00 19.29 -25.47
CA GLY A 403 2.99 19.17 -26.57
C GLY A 403 3.31 20.46 -27.31
N SER A 404 2.92 21.63 -26.81
CA SER A 404 3.23 22.93 -27.45
C SER A 404 3.54 23.98 -26.39
N ASN A 405 4.74 23.91 -25.81
CA ASN A 405 5.50 25.08 -25.33
C ASN A 405 6.95 24.67 -25.14
#